data_69efbfd669ff38002dc2131650d169a2
#
_entry.id   69efbfd669ff38002dc2131650d169a2
#
_cell.length_a   1.000
_cell.length_b   1.000
_cell.length_c   1.000
_cell.angle_alpha   90.00
_cell.angle_beta   90.00
_cell.angle_gamma   90.00
#
_symmetry.space_group_name_H-M   'P 1'
#
loop_
_entity.id
_entity.type
_entity.pdbx_description
1 polymer ?
#
loop_
_entity_poly.entity_id
_entity_poly.type
_entity_poly.pdbx_seq_one_letter_code
_entity_poly.pdbx_strand_id
1 'polypeptide(L)'
;MDPIVILGAGLAGLSTAHFLKRPWRLIEKSDRVGGLIKTEVIDGCYFDPTGHWLHLRDPEIQQLVNTLWLPDQLVRIQRRAAIFSRDTFTRFPYQVNTHGLPPEVVAENLVGYVEAIYGEKGRALRERDPVNFEEFILRYMGEGFAKNFMLPYNQKLWTVHPREMSAAWVGRFVPRPTLKEVVDGALGAGSDQLGYNASFLYPREGGIESLARAMKQHLTGGELSVRTEPVSIDWKAKQVALSDGRTLPYSGLVSSIALPALVELLGKGASGVPDEVRAAAKRLRAFIVTYVCVGARGANRQPWHWIYLPEPEFHSYRIGAPSAVYAPLAPPDTASFSVEFSHHGELSVADAERYAVEDLVRSRMIHSADDILFARGREIPNAYVLYDDAYGPAMAEVKRFLEHAGILMAGRYGKWEYASMEDAILDGRACARTLNG
;
A
#
# COMPACT_ATOMS: atom_id res chain seq x y z
N MET A 1 -4.46 -37.70 -3.45
CA MET A 1 -3.42 -36.69 -3.72
C MET A 1 -3.57 -35.60 -2.65
N ASP A 2 -2.48 -35.26 -1.94
CA ASP A 2 -2.53 -34.23 -0.91
C ASP A 2 -2.95 -32.88 -1.49
N PRO A 3 -3.67 -32.05 -0.73
CA PRO A 3 -4.16 -30.76 -1.21
C PRO A 3 -3.00 -29.76 -1.42
N ILE A 4 -3.30 -28.67 -2.12
CA ILE A 4 -2.48 -27.48 -2.10
C ILE A 4 -2.81 -26.72 -0.80
N VAL A 5 -1.81 -26.38 0.00
CA VAL A 5 -2.00 -25.53 1.18
C VAL A 5 -1.68 -24.08 0.81
N ILE A 6 -2.58 -23.16 1.20
CA ILE A 6 -2.47 -21.73 0.95
C ILE A 6 -2.48 -21.03 2.30
N LEU A 7 -1.45 -20.23 2.59
CA LEU A 7 -1.31 -19.48 3.84
C LEU A 7 -1.70 -18.00 3.65
N GLY A 8 -2.77 -17.59 4.34
CA GLY A 8 -3.35 -16.24 4.30
C GLY A 8 -4.50 -16.11 3.29
N ALA A 9 -5.66 -15.64 3.76
CA ALA A 9 -6.86 -15.41 2.96
C ALA A 9 -7.05 -13.92 2.60
N GLY A 10 -5.97 -13.22 2.27
CA GLY A 10 -5.98 -11.96 1.55
C GLY A 10 -6.30 -12.18 0.07
N LEU A 11 -6.30 -11.10 -0.73
CA LEU A 11 -6.60 -11.20 -2.18
C LEU A 11 -5.74 -12.22 -2.91
N ALA A 12 -4.45 -12.31 -2.59
CA ALA A 12 -3.55 -13.28 -3.23
C ALA A 12 -3.94 -14.73 -2.92
N GLY A 13 -4.23 -15.05 -1.66
CA GLY A 13 -4.66 -16.41 -1.26
C GLY A 13 -6.04 -16.77 -1.81
N LEU A 14 -7.00 -15.84 -1.76
CA LEU A 14 -8.33 -16.02 -2.35
C LEU A 14 -8.26 -16.23 -3.87
N SER A 15 -7.43 -15.45 -4.55
CA SER A 15 -7.18 -15.60 -5.99
C SER A 15 -6.53 -16.94 -6.31
N THR A 16 -5.53 -17.37 -5.53
CA THR A 16 -4.93 -18.69 -5.70
C THR A 16 -5.99 -19.78 -5.60
N ALA A 17 -6.82 -19.78 -4.54
CA ALA A 17 -7.86 -20.75 -4.34
C ALA A 17 -8.91 -20.75 -5.47
N HIS A 18 -9.28 -19.55 -5.97
CA HIS A 18 -10.24 -19.40 -7.07
C HIS A 18 -9.77 -20.02 -8.39
N PHE A 19 -8.50 -19.83 -8.74
CA PHE A 19 -7.95 -20.32 -10.02
C PHE A 19 -7.40 -21.75 -9.95
N LEU A 20 -7.28 -22.37 -8.76
CA LEU A 20 -6.86 -23.76 -8.63
C LEU A 20 -7.92 -24.74 -9.15
N LYS A 21 -7.45 -25.74 -9.92
CA LYS A 21 -8.24 -26.89 -10.39
C LYS A 21 -8.01 -28.15 -9.55
N ARG A 22 -7.17 -28.06 -8.53
CA ARG A 22 -6.79 -29.14 -7.62
C ARG A 22 -7.37 -28.87 -6.24
N PRO A 23 -7.59 -29.90 -5.39
CA PRO A 23 -8.03 -29.70 -4.01
C PRO A 23 -7.07 -28.80 -3.24
N TRP A 24 -7.62 -27.88 -2.43
CA TRP A 24 -6.82 -26.92 -1.65
C TRP A 24 -7.33 -26.80 -0.21
N ARG A 25 -6.45 -26.28 0.66
CA ARG A 25 -6.73 -25.84 2.04
C ARG A 25 -6.22 -24.43 2.21
N LEU A 26 -7.11 -23.47 2.48
CA LEU A 26 -6.79 -22.06 2.72
C LEU A 26 -6.87 -21.77 4.21
N ILE A 27 -5.75 -21.30 4.77
CA ILE A 27 -5.58 -21.07 6.22
C ILE A 27 -5.52 -19.57 6.48
N GLU A 28 -6.39 -19.08 7.38
CA GLU A 28 -6.46 -17.65 7.76
C GLU A 28 -6.48 -17.52 9.30
N LYS A 29 -5.58 -16.70 9.83
CA LYS A 29 -5.46 -16.48 11.27
C LYS A 29 -6.61 -15.65 11.87
N SER A 30 -7.17 -14.74 11.07
CA SER A 30 -8.27 -13.89 11.52
C SER A 30 -9.62 -14.61 11.45
N ASP A 31 -10.64 -13.96 11.96
CA ASP A 31 -12.02 -14.44 11.95
C ASP A 31 -12.70 -14.34 10.59
N ARG A 32 -12.10 -13.58 9.64
CA ARG A 32 -12.65 -13.34 8.31
C ARG A 32 -11.55 -13.14 7.25
N VAL A 33 -11.90 -13.36 6.01
CA VAL A 33 -11.03 -13.15 4.84
C VAL A 33 -10.81 -11.65 4.56
N GLY A 34 -9.87 -11.32 3.67
CA GLY A 34 -9.66 -9.98 3.14
C GLY A 34 -8.24 -9.44 3.36
N GLY A 35 -7.50 -9.93 4.36
CA GLY A 35 -6.16 -9.39 4.64
C GLY A 35 -6.21 -7.89 4.95
N LEU A 36 -5.60 -7.04 4.11
CA LEU A 36 -5.61 -5.59 4.26
C LEU A 36 -6.88 -4.90 3.75
N ILE A 37 -7.73 -5.58 2.97
CA ILE A 37 -8.97 -4.98 2.47
C ILE A 37 -10.18 -5.30 3.35
N LYS A 38 -10.00 -5.26 4.67
CA LYS A 38 -11.09 -5.39 5.66
C LYS A 38 -11.66 -4.02 5.95
N THR A 39 -12.96 -3.86 5.77
CA THR A 39 -13.66 -2.62 6.11
C THR A 39 -14.11 -2.66 7.56
N GLU A 40 -13.87 -1.59 8.30
CA GLU A 40 -14.40 -1.36 9.64
C GLU A 40 -15.52 -0.31 9.58
N VAL A 41 -16.58 -0.52 10.35
CA VAL A 41 -17.68 0.45 10.48
C VAL A 41 -17.68 0.97 11.91
N ILE A 42 -17.53 2.28 12.07
CA ILE A 42 -17.56 2.98 13.36
C ILE A 42 -18.63 4.07 13.25
N ASP A 43 -19.66 3.98 14.08
CA ASP A 43 -20.77 4.94 14.13
C ASP A 43 -21.36 5.28 12.74
N GLY A 44 -21.50 4.23 11.88
CA GLY A 44 -22.01 4.35 10.53
C GLY A 44 -21.00 4.86 9.48
N CYS A 45 -19.79 5.23 9.88
CA CYS A 45 -18.70 5.57 8.98
C CYS A 45 -17.90 4.32 8.57
N TYR A 46 -17.66 4.14 7.28
CA TYR A 46 -16.90 3.04 6.71
C TYR A 46 -15.43 3.43 6.52
N PHE A 47 -14.54 2.60 7.05
CA PHE A 47 -13.09 2.82 6.95
C PHE A 47 -12.40 1.59 6.36
N ASP A 48 -11.74 1.79 5.24
CA ASP A 48 -10.78 0.82 4.71
C ASP A 48 -9.38 1.20 5.21
N PRO A 49 -8.56 0.24 5.68
CA PRO A 49 -7.20 0.54 6.11
C PRO A 49 -6.43 1.30 5.03
N THR A 50 -5.96 2.52 5.33
CA THR A 50 -5.13 3.35 4.43
C THR A 50 -5.73 3.65 3.04
N GLY A 51 -7.04 3.56 2.86
CA GLY A 51 -7.75 3.89 1.61
C GLY A 51 -7.39 2.96 0.44
N HIS A 52 -8.09 1.84 0.34
CA HIS A 52 -7.92 0.87 -0.73
C HIS A 52 -8.86 1.16 -1.91
N TRP A 53 -8.32 1.80 -2.97
CA TRP A 53 -9.05 2.13 -4.20
C TRP A 53 -8.72 1.12 -5.29
N LEU A 54 -9.75 0.56 -5.95
CA LEU A 54 -9.57 -0.53 -6.90
C LEU A 54 -9.17 0.00 -8.29
N HIS A 55 -7.96 -0.28 -8.68
CA HIS A 55 -7.42 -0.01 -10.01
C HIS A 55 -7.26 -1.34 -10.74
N LEU A 56 -7.93 -1.51 -11.89
CA LEU A 56 -7.90 -2.72 -12.69
C LEU A 56 -7.43 -2.40 -14.10
N ARG A 57 -6.43 -3.14 -14.58
CA ARG A 57 -5.82 -3.00 -15.92
C ARG A 57 -5.87 -4.31 -16.70
N ASP A 58 -5.78 -5.46 -16.01
CA ASP A 58 -5.86 -6.79 -16.62
C ASP A 58 -7.31 -7.06 -17.07
N PRO A 59 -7.57 -7.35 -18.37
CA PRO A 59 -8.93 -7.52 -18.89
C PRO A 59 -9.67 -8.70 -18.27
N GLU A 60 -8.97 -9.81 -17.97
CA GLU A 60 -9.57 -10.99 -17.35
C GLU A 60 -10.03 -10.68 -15.92
N ILE A 61 -9.18 -9.98 -15.14
CA ILE A 61 -9.54 -9.56 -13.78
C ILE A 61 -10.69 -8.54 -13.80
N GLN A 62 -10.67 -7.57 -14.72
CA GLN A 62 -11.79 -6.64 -14.92
C GLN A 62 -13.09 -7.37 -15.21
N GLN A 63 -13.05 -8.36 -16.11
CA GLN A 63 -14.22 -9.16 -16.42
C GLN A 63 -14.72 -9.91 -15.19
N LEU A 64 -13.85 -10.63 -14.46
CA LEU A 64 -14.25 -11.37 -13.24
C LEU A 64 -14.86 -10.44 -12.17
N VAL A 65 -14.25 -9.29 -11.92
CA VAL A 65 -14.79 -8.33 -10.96
C VAL A 65 -16.16 -7.83 -11.40
N ASN A 66 -16.35 -7.46 -12.66
CA ASN A 66 -17.58 -6.84 -13.15
C ASN A 66 -18.72 -7.84 -13.41
N THR A 67 -18.43 -9.11 -13.62
CA THR A 67 -19.48 -10.09 -14.02
C THR A 67 -19.72 -11.18 -12.96
N LEU A 68 -18.74 -11.47 -12.11
CA LEU A 68 -18.82 -12.57 -11.16
C LEU A 68 -18.73 -12.09 -9.71
N TRP A 69 -17.70 -11.28 -9.38
CA TRP A 69 -17.46 -10.93 -7.99
C TRP A 69 -18.31 -9.74 -7.52
N LEU A 70 -18.39 -8.67 -8.31
CA LEU A 70 -19.14 -7.47 -7.97
C LEU A 70 -19.98 -6.96 -9.16
N PRO A 71 -20.91 -7.78 -9.71
CA PRO A 71 -21.73 -7.39 -10.85
C PRO A 71 -22.59 -6.17 -10.48
N ASP A 72 -22.50 -5.10 -11.28
CA ASP A 72 -23.24 -3.83 -11.11
C ASP A 72 -23.08 -3.11 -9.77
N GLN A 73 -22.10 -3.55 -8.94
CA GLN A 73 -21.88 -3.01 -7.61
C GLN A 73 -20.76 -1.97 -7.53
N LEU A 74 -20.17 -1.57 -8.65
CA LEU A 74 -19.06 -0.63 -8.68
C LEU A 74 -19.47 0.75 -9.11
N VAL A 75 -18.87 1.77 -8.50
CA VAL A 75 -18.87 3.15 -9.00
C VAL A 75 -17.49 3.50 -9.50
N ARG A 76 -17.42 4.28 -10.58
CA ARG A 76 -16.17 4.90 -11.06
C ARG A 76 -16.05 6.30 -10.48
N ILE A 77 -14.92 6.57 -9.86
CA ILE A 77 -14.66 7.82 -9.14
C ILE A 77 -13.43 8.48 -9.77
N GLN A 78 -13.54 9.76 -10.13
CA GLN A 78 -12.40 10.56 -10.56
C GLN A 78 -11.60 11.01 -9.36
N ARG A 79 -10.29 10.75 -9.36
CA ARG A 79 -9.40 11.12 -8.27
C ARG A 79 -9.36 12.63 -8.06
N ARG A 80 -9.46 13.05 -6.80
CA ARG A 80 -9.23 14.41 -6.36
C ARG A 80 -8.26 14.39 -5.19
N ALA A 81 -6.97 14.52 -5.48
CA ALA A 81 -5.91 14.51 -4.48
C ALA A 81 -5.15 15.83 -4.51
N ALA A 82 -4.70 16.28 -3.35
CA ALA A 82 -3.93 17.51 -3.21
C ALA A 82 -2.71 17.32 -2.31
N ILE A 83 -1.82 18.29 -2.36
CA ILE A 83 -0.77 18.51 -1.37
C ILE A 83 -1.18 19.78 -0.59
N PHE A 84 -1.20 19.71 0.73
CA PHE A 84 -1.30 20.89 1.56
C PHE A 84 0.10 21.31 1.96
N SER A 85 0.53 22.45 1.44
CA SER A 85 1.88 22.97 1.63
C SER A 85 1.83 24.49 1.65
N ARG A 86 2.63 25.12 2.52
CA ARG A 86 2.68 26.57 2.66
C ARG A 86 1.29 27.19 2.82
N ASP A 87 0.46 26.54 3.64
CA ASP A 87 -0.89 26.98 3.96
C ASP A 87 -1.87 27.00 2.74
N THR A 88 -1.51 26.29 1.66
CA THR A 88 -2.20 26.26 0.37
C THR A 88 -2.43 24.82 -0.10
N PHE A 89 -3.59 24.56 -0.68
CA PHE A 89 -3.84 23.31 -1.39
C PHE A 89 -3.38 23.43 -2.84
N THR A 90 -2.45 22.57 -3.26
CA THR A 90 -2.12 22.40 -4.67
C THR A 90 -2.45 20.98 -5.12
N ARG A 91 -2.82 20.82 -6.39
CA ARG A 91 -3.25 19.52 -6.92
C ARG A 91 -2.08 18.52 -6.96
N PHE A 92 -2.41 17.25 -6.83
CA PHE A 92 -1.46 16.16 -7.07
C PHE A 92 -1.42 15.79 -8.58
N PRO A 93 -0.27 15.48 -9.18
CA PRO A 93 1.05 15.44 -8.54
C PRO A 93 1.72 16.83 -8.45
N TYR A 94 2.50 17.03 -7.39
CA TYR A 94 3.11 18.31 -7.03
C TYR A 94 3.94 18.94 -8.15
N GLN A 95 4.78 18.14 -8.81
CA GLN A 95 5.75 18.60 -9.81
C GLN A 95 5.12 19.20 -11.08
N VAL A 96 3.84 19.03 -11.28
CA VAL A 96 3.09 19.56 -12.43
C VAL A 96 1.86 20.40 -12.01
N ASN A 97 1.82 20.83 -10.75
CA ASN A 97 0.71 21.61 -10.22
C ASN A 97 1.18 22.55 -9.10
N THR A 98 2.17 23.41 -9.36
CA THR A 98 2.73 24.33 -8.35
C THR A 98 2.05 25.71 -8.32
N HIS A 99 1.10 25.96 -9.20
CA HIS A 99 0.31 27.20 -9.21
C HIS A 99 -0.44 27.39 -7.88
N GLY A 100 -0.40 28.63 -7.35
CA GLY A 100 -1.02 28.96 -6.07
C GLY A 100 -0.10 28.85 -4.86
N LEU A 101 1.07 28.21 -5.01
CA LEU A 101 2.14 28.27 -4.02
C LEU A 101 2.79 29.67 -4.01
N PRO A 102 3.52 30.06 -2.93
CA PRO A 102 4.29 31.32 -2.92
C PRO A 102 5.19 31.41 -4.15
N PRO A 103 5.26 32.59 -4.81
CA PRO A 103 6.00 32.77 -6.05
C PRO A 103 7.48 32.34 -5.96
N GLU A 104 8.12 32.56 -4.82
CA GLU A 104 9.50 32.13 -4.58
C GLU A 104 9.67 30.61 -4.58
N VAL A 105 8.68 29.86 -4.08
CA VAL A 105 8.65 28.38 -4.10
C VAL A 105 8.46 27.88 -5.53
N VAL A 106 7.55 28.50 -6.29
CA VAL A 106 7.33 28.16 -7.70
C VAL A 106 8.60 28.42 -8.52
N ALA A 107 9.25 29.57 -8.31
CA ALA A 107 10.49 29.93 -9.01
C ALA A 107 11.63 28.97 -8.64
N GLU A 108 11.79 28.62 -7.35
CA GLU A 108 12.79 27.65 -6.90
C GLU A 108 12.60 26.27 -7.54
N ASN A 109 11.34 25.80 -7.64
CA ASN A 109 11.00 24.54 -8.30
C ASN A 109 11.34 24.57 -9.79
N LEU A 110 10.97 25.63 -10.51
CA LEU A 110 11.24 25.79 -11.94
C LEU A 110 12.75 25.88 -12.24
N VAL A 111 13.47 26.74 -11.54
CA VAL A 111 14.91 26.92 -11.71
C VAL A 111 15.63 25.62 -11.39
N GLY A 112 15.32 24.99 -10.25
CA GLY A 112 15.90 23.71 -9.84
C GLY A 112 15.68 22.61 -10.89
N TYR A 113 14.48 22.53 -11.49
CA TYR A 113 14.19 21.58 -12.55
C TYR A 113 15.02 21.85 -13.81
N VAL A 114 15.07 23.10 -14.28
CA VAL A 114 15.84 23.48 -15.48
C VAL A 114 17.33 23.19 -15.29
N GLU A 115 17.88 23.54 -14.13
CA GLU A 115 19.28 23.24 -13.78
C GLU A 115 19.56 21.73 -13.75
N ALA A 116 18.66 20.92 -13.21
CA ALA A 116 18.83 19.47 -13.16
C ALA A 116 18.80 18.82 -14.55
N ILE A 117 17.91 19.27 -15.44
CA ILE A 117 17.69 18.63 -16.75
C ILE A 117 18.63 19.20 -17.83
N TYR A 118 18.95 20.50 -17.80
CA TYR A 118 19.69 21.20 -18.85
C TYR A 118 20.95 21.91 -18.39
N GLY A 119 21.07 22.26 -17.10
CA GLY A 119 22.18 23.03 -16.56
C GLY A 119 23.43 22.18 -16.27
N GLU A 120 24.56 22.85 -16.04
CA GLU A 120 25.84 22.22 -15.71
C GLU A 120 25.79 21.51 -14.35
N LYS A 121 25.05 22.06 -13.35
CA LYS A 121 24.91 21.44 -12.03
C LYS A 121 24.33 20.03 -12.08
N GLY A 122 23.36 19.78 -12.96
CA GLY A 122 22.76 18.46 -13.13
C GLY A 122 23.59 17.48 -13.95
N ARG A 123 24.67 17.91 -14.60
CA ARG A 123 25.44 17.13 -15.56
C ARG A 123 25.93 15.80 -14.99
N ALA A 124 26.59 15.83 -13.86
CA ALA A 124 27.16 14.63 -13.22
C ALA A 124 26.10 13.56 -12.88
N LEU A 125 24.89 13.99 -12.48
CA LEU A 125 23.79 13.06 -12.23
C LEU A 125 23.17 12.52 -13.52
N ARG A 126 23.20 13.26 -14.63
CA ARG A 126 22.69 12.79 -15.91
C ARG A 126 23.59 11.75 -16.60
N GLU A 127 24.90 11.78 -16.31
CA GLU A 127 25.90 10.90 -16.93
C GLU A 127 25.90 9.46 -16.38
N ARG A 128 25.20 9.17 -15.27
CA ARG A 128 25.12 7.83 -14.65
C ARG A 128 23.73 7.55 -14.10
N ASP A 129 23.41 6.29 -13.88
CA ASP A 129 22.16 5.94 -13.22
C ASP A 129 22.19 6.32 -11.72
N PRO A 130 21.05 6.79 -11.17
CA PRO A 130 20.95 7.13 -9.76
C PRO A 130 21.12 5.89 -8.91
N VAL A 131 21.98 5.95 -7.89
CA VAL A 131 22.21 4.83 -6.97
C VAL A 131 21.18 4.75 -5.86
N ASN A 132 20.59 5.89 -5.48
CA ASN A 132 19.57 5.97 -4.44
C ASN A 132 18.41 6.88 -4.85
N PHE A 133 17.36 6.89 -4.02
CA PHE A 133 16.16 7.64 -4.34
C PHE A 133 16.35 9.17 -4.28
N GLU A 134 17.24 9.68 -3.43
CA GLU A 134 17.59 11.11 -3.42
C GLU A 134 18.22 11.53 -4.75
N GLU A 135 19.21 10.78 -5.27
CA GLU A 135 19.79 11.05 -6.58
C GLU A 135 18.78 10.96 -7.72
N PHE A 136 17.83 10.02 -7.63
CA PHE A 136 16.72 9.95 -8.59
C PHE A 136 15.90 11.24 -8.57
N ILE A 137 15.53 11.74 -7.40
CA ILE A 137 14.77 12.98 -7.24
C ILE A 137 15.58 14.17 -7.81
N LEU A 138 16.83 14.32 -7.40
CA LEU A 138 17.69 15.41 -7.86
C LEU A 138 17.93 15.38 -9.38
N ARG A 139 18.12 14.18 -9.96
CA ARG A 139 18.35 14.01 -11.41
C ARG A 139 17.13 14.39 -12.24
N TYR A 140 15.92 13.97 -11.84
CA TYR A 140 14.72 14.08 -12.66
C TYR A 140 13.79 15.24 -12.28
N MET A 141 13.98 15.84 -11.11
CA MET A 141 13.11 16.89 -10.59
C MET A 141 13.87 18.13 -10.10
N GLY A 142 15.15 17.98 -9.74
CA GLY A 142 16.01 19.08 -9.29
C GLY A 142 15.82 19.48 -7.84
N GLU A 143 16.69 20.42 -7.39
CA GLU A 143 16.78 20.82 -5.99
C GLU A 143 15.50 21.46 -5.44
N GLY A 144 14.78 22.23 -6.25
CA GLY A 144 13.56 22.90 -5.81
C GLY A 144 12.46 21.90 -5.41
N PHE A 145 12.10 20.98 -6.29
CA PHE A 145 11.14 19.92 -5.98
C PHE A 145 11.63 18.97 -4.89
N ALA A 146 12.94 18.70 -4.87
CA ALA A 146 13.55 17.89 -3.81
C ALA A 146 13.31 18.51 -2.43
N LYS A 147 13.66 19.78 -2.25
CA LYS A 147 13.57 20.53 -0.98
C LYS A 147 12.10 20.76 -0.56
N ASN A 148 11.27 21.20 -1.49
CA ASN A 148 9.93 21.69 -1.16
C ASN A 148 8.88 20.59 -1.00
N PHE A 149 9.12 19.39 -1.54
CA PHE A 149 8.15 18.29 -1.46
C PHE A 149 8.80 16.90 -1.36
N MET A 150 9.66 16.52 -2.32
CA MET A 150 10.00 15.12 -2.50
C MET A 150 10.79 14.54 -1.32
N LEU A 151 11.81 15.25 -0.82
CA LEU A 151 12.62 14.76 0.31
C LEU A 151 11.82 14.77 1.62
N PRO A 152 11.21 15.88 2.07
CA PRO A 152 10.49 15.90 3.34
C PRO A 152 9.30 14.96 3.36
N TYR A 153 8.51 14.89 2.29
CA TYR A 153 7.39 13.97 2.20
C TYR A 153 7.83 12.49 2.24
N ASN A 154 8.82 12.13 1.42
CA ASN A 154 9.27 10.74 1.34
C ASN A 154 10.00 10.31 2.63
N GLN A 155 10.74 11.18 3.29
CA GLN A 155 11.34 10.88 4.58
C GLN A 155 10.27 10.59 5.64
N LYS A 156 9.16 11.34 5.64
CA LYS A 156 8.03 11.12 6.54
C LYS A 156 7.30 9.81 6.22
N LEU A 157 7.04 9.53 4.94
CA LEU A 157 6.37 8.31 4.49
C LEU A 157 7.22 7.06 4.76
N TRP A 158 8.51 7.08 4.36
CA TRP A 158 9.38 5.91 4.39
C TRP A 158 10.16 5.76 5.70
N THR A 159 10.05 6.74 6.61
CA THR A 159 10.72 6.74 7.93
C THR A 159 12.25 6.74 7.89
N VAL A 160 12.82 6.85 6.70
CA VAL A 160 14.25 6.98 6.44
C VAL A 160 14.48 8.06 5.40
N HIS A 161 15.69 8.63 5.37
CA HIS A 161 16.03 9.60 4.33
C HIS A 161 16.09 8.91 2.95
N PRO A 162 15.61 9.53 1.84
CA PRO A 162 15.64 8.93 0.49
C PRO A 162 17.03 8.48 0.02
N ARG A 163 18.12 9.03 0.56
CA ARG A 163 19.50 8.55 0.29
C ARG A 163 19.78 7.12 0.76
N GLU A 164 19.02 6.63 1.75
CA GLU A 164 19.14 5.28 2.30
C GLU A 164 18.29 4.26 1.53
N MET A 165 17.55 4.71 0.53
CA MET A 165 16.69 3.88 -0.29
C MET A 165 17.28 3.68 -1.67
N SER A 166 17.25 2.44 -2.18
CA SER A 166 17.61 2.12 -3.56
C SER A 166 16.73 2.87 -4.57
N ALA A 167 17.27 3.28 -5.72
CA ALA A 167 16.49 3.83 -6.81
C ALA A 167 15.77 2.75 -7.67
N ALA A 168 16.01 1.47 -7.46
CA ALA A 168 15.53 0.41 -8.33
C ALA A 168 14.01 0.22 -8.34
N TRP A 169 13.31 0.61 -7.26
CA TRP A 169 11.86 0.41 -7.11
C TRP A 169 11.00 1.55 -7.71
N VAL A 170 11.59 2.76 -7.88
CA VAL A 170 10.81 3.98 -8.15
C VAL A 170 10.21 4.05 -9.55
N GLY A 171 10.72 3.29 -10.52
CA GLY A 171 10.50 3.50 -11.96
C GLY A 171 9.06 3.66 -12.43
N ARG A 172 8.11 2.86 -11.90
CA ARG A 172 6.69 2.94 -12.29
C ARG A 172 5.84 3.82 -11.37
N PHE A 173 6.36 4.18 -10.19
CA PHE A 173 5.56 4.84 -9.15
C PHE A 173 5.76 6.35 -9.10
N VAL A 174 6.93 6.83 -9.55
CA VAL A 174 7.28 8.25 -9.50
C VAL A 174 7.35 8.81 -10.92
N PRO A 175 6.32 9.59 -11.35
CA PRO A 175 6.29 10.17 -12.69
C PRO A 175 7.45 11.13 -12.93
N ARG A 176 8.03 11.08 -14.15
CA ARG A 176 9.05 12.01 -14.62
C ARG A 176 8.35 13.05 -15.50
N PRO A 177 8.17 14.28 -15.03
CA PRO A 177 7.49 15.31 -15.80
C PRO A 177 8.39 15.83 -16.95
N THR A 178 7.78 16.31 -18.01
CA THR A 178 8.45 17.10 -19.05
C THR A 178 8.53 18.57 -18.63
N LEU A 179 9.44 19.34 -19.23
CA LEU A 179 9.54 20.78 -18.97
C LEU A 179 8.21 21.49 -19.24
N LYS A 180 7.53 21.11 -20.32
CA LYS A 180 6.21 21.70 -20.63
C LYS A 180 5.19 21.47 -19.51
N GLU A 181 5.09 20.25 -19.00
CA GLU A 181 4.16 19.91 -17.92
C GLU A 181 4.49 20.68 -16.63
N VAL A 182 5.78 20.85 -16.32
CA VAL A 182 6.23 21.61 -15.14
C VAL A 182 5.86 23.09 -15.28
N VAL A 183 6.10 23.68 -16.45
CA VAL A 183 5.77 25.09 -16.75
C VAL A 183 4.26 25.30 -16.77
N ASP A 184 3.51 24.44 -17.45
CA ASP A 184 2.04 24.52 -17.48
C ASP A 184 1.48 24.46 -16.05
N GLY A 185 2.03 23.58 -15.22
CA GLY A 185 1.64 23.43 -13.82
C GLY A 185 1.94 24.65 -12.96
N ALA A 186 3.01 25.37 -13.23
CA ALA A 186 3.36 26.63 -12.57
C ALA A 186 2.43 27.78 -12.98
N LEU A 187 1.96 27.77 -14.21
CA LEU A 187 1.07 28.80 -14.78
C LEU A 187 -0.43 28.52 -14.57
N GLY A 188 -0.78 27.43 -13.88
CA GLY A 188 -2.18 27.07 -13.61
C GLY A 188 -2.87 26.26 -14.72
N ALA A 189 -2.14 25.87 -15.78
CA ALA A 189 -2.60 25.00 -16.84
C ALA A 189 -2.25 23.52 -16.61
N GLY A 190 -1.92 23.15 -15.37
CA GLY A 190 -1.55 21.79 -14.97
C GLY A 190 -2.69 20.78 -15.13
N SER A 191 -2.35 19.51 -15.25
CA SER A 191 -3.29 18.42 -15.46
C SER A 191 -3.41 17.51 -14.25
N ASP A 192 -4.64 17.13 -13.89
CA ASP A 192 -4.95 16.12 -12.86
C ASP A 192 -4.79 14.69 -13.42
N GLN A 193 -4.62 14.56 -14.73
CA GLN A 193 -4.62 13.27 -15.44
C GLN A 193 -3.24 12.60 -15.53
N LEU A 194 -2.20 13.24 -15.03
CA LEU A 194 -0.86 12.66 -15.00
C LEU A 194 -0.78 11.53 -13.97
N GLY A 195 -0.33 10.37 -14.45
CA GLY A 195 -0.20 9.15 -13.67
C GLY A 195 -1.29 8.12 -13.94
N TYR A 196 -0.99 6.87 -13.63
CA TYR A 196 -1.82 5.69 -13.90
C TYR A 196 -3.12 5.62 -13.06
N ASN A 197 -3.35 6.54 -12.11
CA ASN A 197 -4.43 6.50 -11.12
C ASN A 197 -5.39 7.69 -11.24
N ALA A 198 -5.71 8.18 -12.44
CA ALA A 198 -6.63 9.30 -12.64
C ALA A 198 -8.08 8.98 -12.21
N SER A 199 -8.48 7.71 -12.28
CA SER A 199 -9.76 7.22 -11.77
C SER A 199 -9.61 5.84 -11.14
N PHE A 200 -10.57 5.46 -10.30
CA PHE A 200 -10.61 4.15 -9.66
C PHE A 200 -12.05 3.65 -9.52
N LEU A 201 -12.20 2.38 -9.20
CA LEU A 201 -13.47 1.75 -8.91
C LEU A 201 -13.62 1.56 -7.40
N TYR A 202 -14.87 1.64 -6.92
CA TYR A 202 -15.19 1.38 -5.52
C TYR A 202 -16.54 0.69 -5.40
N PRO A 203 -16.72 -0.24 -4.44
CA PRO A 203 -18.02 -0.88 -4.20
C PRO A 203 -19.07 0.13 -3.71
N ARG A 204 -20.31 0.01 -4.20
CA ARG A 204 -21.44 0.86 -3.76
C ARG A 204 -21.80 0.63 -2.30
N GLU A 205 -21.60 -0.61 -1.82
CA GLU A 205 -21.98 -1.04 -0.47
C GLU A 205 -20.90 -1.91 0.17
N GLY A 206 -20.81 -1.86 1.49
CA GLY A 206 -19.99 -2.77 2.30
C GLY A 206 -18.49 -2.52 2.26
N GLY A 207 -18.04 -1.38 1.70
CA GLY A 207 -16.63 -1.04 1.62
C GLY A 207 -15.84 -1.96 0.70
N ILE A 208 -14.51 -1.81 0.68
CA ILE A 208 -13.65 -2.62 -0.20
C ILE A 208 -13.64 -4.11 0.21
N GLU A 209 -13.98 -4.45 1.46
CA GLU A 209 -14.09 -5.84 1.91
C GLU A 209 -15.12 -6.65 1.11
N SER A 210 -16.12 -6.00 0.49
CA SER A 210 -17.10 -6.66 -0.36
C SER A 210 -16.47 -7.46 -1.48
N LEU A 211 -15.31 -7.03 -2.02
CA LEU A 211 -14.54 -7.79 -3.01
C LEU A 211 -14.05 -9.13 -2.43
N ALA A 212 -13.45 -9.11 -1.25
CA ALA A 212 -12.95 -10.35 -0.62
C ALA A 212 -14.10 -11.30 -0.25
N ARG A 213 -15.23 -10.76 0.24
CA ARG A 213 -16.42 -11.55 0.55
C ARG A 213 -17.00 -12.20 -0.71
N ALA A 214 -17.09 -11.46 -1.81
CA ALA A 214 -17.56 -11.98 -3.07
C ALA A 214 -16.62 -13.06 -3.63
N MET A 215 -15.30 -12.83 -3.60
CA MET A 215 -14.33 -13.86 -3.99
C MET A 215 -14.51 -15.14 -3.17
N LYS A 216 -14.66 -15.03 -1.84
CA LYS A 216 -14.90 -16.18 -0.96
C LYS A 216 -16.15 -16.97 -1.35
N GLN A 217 -17.26 -16.31 -1.72
CA GLN A 217 -18.52 -16.95 -2.10
C GLN A 217 -18.39 -17.81 -3.36
N HIS A 218 -17.44 -17.49 -4.24
CA HIS A 218 -17.18 -18.19 -5.49
C HIS A 218 -16.04 -19.22 -5.39
N LEU A 219 -15.54 -19.51 -4.20
CA LEU A 219 -14.55 -20.57 -4.01
C LEU A 219 -15.17 -21.95 -4.09
N THR A 220 -14.54 -22.83 -4.85
CA THR A 220 -14.94 -24.24 -5.01
C THR A 220 -13.71 -25.16 -4.94
N GLY A 221 -13.91 -26.44 -4.66
CA GLY A 221 -12.84 -27.45 -4.72
C GLY A 221 -11.90 -27.51 -3.53
N GLY A 222 -12.20 -26.82 -2.42
CA GLY A 222 -11.37 -26.84 -1.22
C GLY A 222 -12.08 -26.36 0.02
N GLU A 223 -11.32 -26.10 1.07
CA GLU A 223 -11.82 -25.70 2.38
C GLU A 223 -11.02 -24.53 2.96
N LEU A 224 -11.73 -23.55 3.54
CA LEU A 224 -11.19 -22.42 4.25
C LEU A 224 -11.30 -22.63 5.76
N SER A 225 -10.18 -22.55 6.46
CA SER A 225 -10.11 -22.50 7.93
C SER A 225 -9.76 -21.08 8.39
N VAL A 226 -10.68 -20.42 9.06
CA VAL A 226 -10.45 -19.13 9.74
C VAL A 226 -10.09 -19.35 11.20
N ARG A 227 -9.56 -18.32 11.89
CA ARG A 227 -9.04 -18.40 13.27
C ARG A 227 -8.03 -19.54 13.45
N THR A 228 -7.29 -19.81 12.41
CA THR A 228 -6.31 -20.91 12.35
C THR A 228 -5.04 -20.36 11.71
N GLU A 229 -3.90 -20.61 12.34
CA GLU A 229 -2.62 -20.15 11.82
C GLU A 229 -1.58 -21.29 11.78
N PRO A 230 -0.62 -21.25 10.85
CA PRO A 230 0.50 -22.17 10.85
C PRO A 230 1.39 -21.88 12.05
N VAL A 231 1.85 -22.94 12.73
CA VAL A 231 2.82 -22.84 13.86
C VAL A 231 4.21 -23.34 13.49
N SER A 232 4.30 -24.27 12.54
CA SER A 232 5.56 -24.71 11.92
C SER A 232 5.32 -25.32 10.54
N ILE A 233 6.35 -25.33 9.72
CA ILE A 233 6.32 -25.92 8.36
C ILE A 233 7.54 -26.84 8.20
N ASP A 234 7.32 -28.12 7.97
CA ASP A 234 8.36 -29.05 7.53
C ASP A 234 8.31 -29.15 5.99
N TRP A 235 9.22 -28.46 5.34
CA TRP A 235 9.22 -28.36 3.88
C TRP A 235 9.67 -29.62 3.18
N LYS A 236 10.52 -30.47 3.83
CA LYS A 236 10.95 -31.77 3.26
C LYS A 236 9.87 -32.84 3.43
N ALA A 237 9.25 -32.91 4.62
CA ALA A 237 8.13 -33.80 4.88
C ALA A 237 6.84 -33.32 4.23
N LYS A 238 6.81 -32.06 3.71
CA LYS A 238 5.63 -31.40 3.12
C LYS A 238 4.44 -31.40 4.08
N GLN A 239 4.64 -30.86 5.28
CA GLN A 239 3.63 -30.78 6.33
C GLN A 239 3.59 -29.39 6.95
N VAL A 240 2.38 -28.93 7.25
CA VAL A 240 2.10 -27.68 7.99
C VAL A 240 1.38 -28.04 9.27
N ALA A 241 1.99 -27.76 10.42
CA ALA A 241 1.33 -27.85 11.74
C ALA A 241 0.52 -26.56 12.00
N LEU A 242 -0.70 -26.71 12.52
CA LEU A 242 -1.65 -25.63 12.75
C LEU A 242 -1.89 -25.41 14.24
N SER A 243 -2.33 -24.19 14.58
CA SER A 243 -2.64 -23.77 15.96
C SER A 243 -3.78 -24.55 16.64
N ASP A 244 -4.62 -25.21 15.86
CA ASP A 244 -5.71 -26.08 16.35
C ASP A 244 -5.27 -27.56 16.58
N GLY A 245 -3.96 -27.85 16.44
CA GLY A 245 -3.37 -29.17 16.66
C GLY A 245 -3.36 -30.07 15.43
N ARG A 246 -4.01 -29.69 14.33
CA ARG A 246 -3.97 -30.45 13.07
C ARG A 246 -2.60 -30.31 12.40
N THR A 247 -2.19 -31.36 11.69
CA THR A 247 -1.07 -31.33 10.75
C THR A 247 -1.60 -31.64 9.35
N LEU A 248 -1.37 -30.73 8.41
CA LEU A 248 -1.82 -30.86 7.03
C LEU A 248 -0.66 -31.30 6.13
N PRO A 249 -0.74 -32.45 5.47
CA PRO A 249 0.17 -32.76 4.37
C PRO A 249 -0.18 -31.91 3.16
N TYR A 250 0.80 -31.60 2.31
CA TYR A 250 0.57 -30.83 1.09
C TYR A 250 1.36 -31.36 -0.11
N SER A 251 0.80 -31.24 -1.30
CA SER A 251 1.48 -31.48 -2.56
C SER A 251 2.11 -30.20 -3.15
N GLY A 252 1.65 -29.03 -2.72
CA GLY A 252 2.18 -27.70 -3.04
C GLY A 252 1.82 -26.71 -1.94
N LEU A 253 2.67 -25.71 -1.74
CA LEU A 253 2.49 -24.68 -0.73
C LEU A 253 2.57 -23.28 -1.36
N VAL A 254 1.55 -22.46 -1.12
CA VAL A 254 1.52 -21.03 -1.51
C VAL A 254 1.45 -20.19 -0.25
N SER A 255 2.34 -19.21 -0.13
CA SER A 255 2.35 -18.30 1.01
C SER A 255 2.06 -16.86 0.58
N SER A 256 1.06 -16.27 1.20
CA SER A 256 0.76 -14.83 1.11
C SER A 256 0.98 -14.10 2.45
N ILE A 257 1.51 -14.78 3.46
CA ILE A 257 1.88 -14.17 4.74
C ILE A 257 3.22 -13.43 4.63
N ALA A 258 3.55 -12.62 5.64
CA ALA A 258 4.81 -11.88 5.65
C ALA A 258 6.02 -12.80 5.47
N LEU A 259 6.88 -12.50 4.50
CA LEU A 259 8.02 -13.35 4.13
C LEU A 259 8.97 -13.68 5.29
N PRO A 260 9.34 -12.72 6.18
CA PRO A 260 10.15 -13.07 7.36
C PRO A 260 9.44 -14.05 8.29
N ALA A 261 8.12 -13.94 8.47
CA ALA A 261 7.33 -14.86 9.28
C ALA A 261 7.26 -16.26 8.64
N LEU A 262 7.18 -16.36 7.32
CA LEU A 262 7.27 -17.64 6.61
C LEU A 262 8.60 -18.33 6.89
N VAL A 263 9.73 -17.62 6.79
CA VAL A 263 11.07 -18.16 7.07
C VAL A 263 11.18 -18.61 8.52
N GLU A 264 10.59 -17.89 9.48
CA GLU A 264 10.54 -18.29 10.88
C GLU A 264 9.76 -19.61 11.08
N LEU A 265 8.59 -19.74 10.45
CA LEU A 265 7.77 -20.98 10.52
C LEU A 265 8.50 -22.19 9.92
N LEU A 266 9.21 -21.99 8.83
CA LEU A 266 10.08 -23.02 8.22
C LEU A 266 11.26 -23.39 9.15
N GLY A 267 11.80 -22.41 9.88
CA GLY A 267 12.84 -22.62 10.88
C GLY A 267 12.40 -23.43 12.10
N LYS A 268 11.09 -23.42 12.41
CA LYS A 268 10.48 -24.23 13.48
C LYS A 268 10.16 -25.67 13.06
N GLY A 269 10.12 -25.96 11.76
CA GLY A 269 9.93 -27.31 11.25
C GLY A 269 11.15 -28.18 11.44
N ALA A 270 10.97 -29.52 11.44
CA ALA A 270 12.05 -30.48 11.68
C ALA A 270 13.19 -30.38 10.65
N SER A 271 12.88 -29.99 9.42
CA SER A 271 13.88 -29.81 8.34
C SER A 271 14.73 -28.54 8.50
N GLY A 272 14.26 -27.56 9.31
CA GLY A 272 14.96 -26.31 9.54
C GLY A 272 15.11 -25.43 8.29
N VAL A 273 15.86 -24.35 8.44
CA VAL A 273 16.25 -23.40 7.38
C VAL A 273 17.73 -23.08 7.54
N PRO A 274 18.53 -23.00 6.46
CA PRO A 274 19.92 -22.59 6.53
C PRO A 274 20.11 -21.25 7.27
N ASP A 275 21.21 -21.10 8.00
CA ASP A 275 21.46 -19.91 8.81
C ASP A 275 21.60 -18.64 7.97
N GLU A 276 22.18 -18.73 6.76
CA GLU A 276 22.28 -17.64 5.79
C GLU A 276 20.91 -17.15 5.33
N VAL A 277 19.93 -18.03 5.10
CA VAL A 277 18.55 -17.66 4.73
C VAL A 277 17.85 -16.98 5.91
N ARG A 278 18.08 -17.47 7.12
CA ARG A 278 17.56 -16.88 8.37
C ARG A 278 18.11 -15.49 8.61
N ALA A 279 19.43 -15.33 8.40
CA ALA A 279 20.11 -14.04 8.48
C ALA A 279 19.64 -13.07 7.37
N ALA A 280 19.40 -13.56 6.16
CA ALA A 280 18.84 -12.77 5.07
C ALA A 280 17.42 -12.26 5.40
N ALA A 281 16.53 -13.13 5.87
CA ALA A 281 15.17 -12.74 6.24
C ALA A 281 15.14 -11.68 7.35
N LYS A 282 16.06 -11.71 8.32
CA LYS A 282 16.18 -10.68 9.37
C LYS A 282 16.65 -9.32 8.85
N ARG A 283 17.27 -9.25 7.67
CA ARG A 283 17.65 -7.97 7.03
C ARG A 283 16.52 -7.32 6.24
N LEU A 284 15.44 -8.05 5.99
CA LEU A 284 14.26 -7.52 5.31
C LEU A 284 13.49 -6.60 6.28
N ARG A 285 13.55 -5.31 6.00
CA ARG A 285 12.95 -4.27 6.85
C ARG A 285 11.58 -3.85 6.34
N ALA A 286 10.73 -3.48 7.27
CA ALA A 286 9.44 -2.85 7.03
C ALA A 286 9.13 -1.88 8.18
N PHE A 287 8.16 -1.02 7.99
CA PHE A 287 7.69 -0.13 9.05
C PHE A 287 6.18 -0.26 9.26
N ILE A 288 5.74 0.27 10.40
CA ILE A 288 4.35 0.28 10.84
C ILE A 288 3.66 1.50 10.25
N VAL A 289 2.41 1.35 9.85
CA VAL A 289 1.52 2.49 9.65
C VAL A 289 0.43 2.44 10.71
N THR A 290 0.38 3.46 11.55
CA THR A 290 -0.80 3.75 12.36
C THR A 290 -1.73 4.64 11.53
N TYR A 291 -2.98 4.23 11.37
CA TYR A 291 -4.02 5.06 10.79
C TYR A 291 -5.12 5.31 11.81
N VAL A 292 -5.59 6.55 11.86
CA VAL A 292 -6.64 6.96 12.79
C VAL A 292 -7.91 7.21 12.01
N CYS A 293 -8.94 6.41 12.31
CA CYS A 293 -10.31 6.61 11.83
C CYS A 293 -10.96 7.73 12.63
N VAL A 294 -11.33 8.82 11.96
CA VAL A 294 -11.92 10.00 12.59
C VAL A 294 -13.28 10.29 11.96
N GLY A 295 -14.31 10.41 12.82
CA GLY A 295 -15.60 10.99 12.44
C GLY A 295 -15.70 12.42 12.96
N ALA A 296 -16.18 13.34 12.14
CA ALA A 296 -16.37 14.73 12.50
C ALA A 296 -17.77 15.21 12.11
N ARG A 297 -18.38 16.10 12.91
CA ARG A 297 -19.68 16.71 12.64
C ARG A 297 -19.60 17.65 11.44
N GLY A 298 -20.61 17.62 10.59
CA GLY A 298 -20.74 18.45 9.43
C GLY A 298 -20.20 17.82 8.14
N ALA A 299 -20.41 18.50 7.01
CA ALA A 299 -19.95 18.06 5.72
C ALA A 299 -18.42 18.24 5.53
N ASN A 300 -17.85 17.52 4.58
CA ASN A 300 -16.45 17.72 4.21
C ASN A 300 -16.21 19.19 3.78
N ARG A 301 -15.29 19.87 4.44
CA ARG A 301 -14.91 21.26 4.11
C ARG A 301 -14.11 21.37 2.82
N GLN A 302 -13.37 20.31 2.50
CA GLN A 302 -12.51 20.25 1.33
C GLN A 302 -13.01 19.17 0.37
N PRO A 303 -12.86 19.37 -0.95
CA PRO A 303 -13.35 18.41 -1.94
C PRO A 303 -12.36 17.23 -2.15
N TRP A 304 -11.22 17.23 -1.45
CA TRP A 304 -10.14 16.30 -1.68
C TRP A 304 -10.44 14.92 -1.10
N HIS A 305 -10.17 13.89 -1.87
CA HIS A 305 -10.27 12.50 -1.44
C HIS A 305 -9.14 12.13 -0.47
N TRP A 306 -7.96 12.75 -0.68
CA TRP A 306 -6.83 12.72 0.24
C TRP A 306 -5.88 13.87 -0.02
N ILE A 307 -5.15 14.21 1.00
CA ILE A 307 -4.08 15.21 0.95
C ILE A 307 -2.77 14.64 1.47
N TYR A 308 -1.66 15.13 0.93
CA TYR A 308 -0.31 14.84 1.37
C TYR A 308 0.26 16.02 2.15
N LEU A 309 1.02 15.74 3.21
CA LEU A 309 1.51 16.72 4.17
C LEU A 309 3.05 16.65 4.26
N PRO A 310 3.79 17.41 3.45
CA PRO A 310 5.26 17.34 3.42
C PRO A 310 5.93 18.02 4.62
N GLU A 311 5.35 19.11 5.15
CA GLU A 311 5.98 19.93 6.18
C GLU A 311 6.15 19.20 7.52
N PRO A 312 7.25 19.46 8.28
CA PRO A 312 7.57 18.76 9.53
C PRO A 312 6.62 19.09 10.69
N GLU A 313 5.88 20.20 10.61
CA GLU A 313 4.88 20.58 11.61
C GLU A 313 3.64 19.70 11.60
N PHE A 314 3.43 18.90 10.56
CA PHE A 314 2.43 17.83 10.52
C PHE A 314 3.06 16.52 10.96
N HIS A 315 2.39 15.81 11.84
CA HIS A 315 2.82 14.49 12.30
C HIS A 315 2.49 13.39 11.28
N SER A 316 1.33 13.50 10.64
CA SER A 316 0.90 12.57 9.60
C SER A 316 1.54 12.87 8.25
N TYR A 317 1.66 11.84 7.40
CA TYR A 317 2.11 12.03 6.02
C TYR A 317 0.94 12.17 5.04
N ARG A 318 -0.25 11.67 5.40
CA ARG A 318 -1.44 11.68 4.55
C ARG A 318 -2.72 11.75 5.38
N ILE A 319 -3.70 12.48 4.88
CA ILE A 319 -5.08 12.46 5.37
C ILE A 319 -5.97 12.02 4.21
N GLY A 320 -6.67 10.91 4.36
CA GLY A 320 -7.75 10.47 3.49
C GLY A 320 -9.11 10.97 3.99
N ALA A 321 -10.07 11.19 3.10
CA ALA A 321 -11.44 11.59 3.43
C ALA A 321 -12.44 10.64 2.74
N PRO A 322 -12.74 9.46 3.31
CA PRO A 322 -13.64 8.47 2.69
C PRO A 322 -14.99 9.06 2.30
N SER A 323 -15.61 9.89 3.14
CA SER A 323 -16.89 10.56 2.84
C SER A 323 -16.80 11.55 1.66
N ALA A 324 -15.63 12.15 1.38
CA ALA A 324 -15.41 12.97 0.18
C ALA A 324 -15.20 12.11 -1.07
N VAL A 325 -14.67 10.88 -0.93
CA VAL A 325 -14.54 9.93 -2.03
C VAL A 325 -15.91 9.44 -2.48
N TYR A 326 -16.71 8.96 -1.53
CA TYR A 326 -18.03 8.41 -1.80
C TYR A 326 -18.96 8.70 -0.60
N ALA A 327 -19.90 9.61 -0.78
CA ALA A 327 -20.74 10.13 0.29
C ALA A 327 -21.42 9.04 1.16
N PRO A 328 -21.90 7.91 0.61
CA PRO A 328 -22.50 6.85 1.43
C PRO A 328 -21.54 6.14 2.42
N LEU A 329 -20.25 6.48 2.42
CA LEU A 329 -19.30 5.96 3.41
C LEU A 329 -19.40 6.65 4.78
N ALA A 330 -20.26 7.63 4.94
CA ALA A 330 -20.56 8.24 6.24
C ALA A 330 -22.06 8.60 6.33
N PRO A 331 -22.61 8.71 7.54
CA PRO A 331 -23.95 9.25 7.73
C PRO A 331 -24.11 10.68 7.19
N PRO A 332 -25.33 11.14 6.87
CA PRO A 332 -25.58 12.53 6.56
C PRO A 332 -24.98 13.46 7.63
N ASP A 333 -24.48 14.62 7.22
CA ASP A 333 -23.86 15.62 8.08
C ASP A 333 -22.67 15.11 8.92
N THR A 334 -22.00 14.08 8.43
CA THR A 334 -20.77 13.54 9.03
C THR A 334 -19.67 13.47 7.99
N ALA A 335 -18.52 14.05 8.29
CA ALA A 335 -17.28 13.86 7.57
C ALA A 335 -16.45 12.73 8.19
N SER A 336 -15.83 11.89 7.36
CA SER A 336 -14.93 10.85 7.83
C SER A 336 -13.52 11.03 7.28
N PHE A 337 -12.51 10.76 8.13
CA PHE A 337 -11.11 10.91 7.77
C PHE A 337 -10.30 9.69 8.22
N SER A 338 -9.27 9.36 7.44
CA SER A 338 -8.23 8.38 7.78
C SER A 338 -6.89 9.11 7.80
N VAL A 339 -6.32 9.31 8.97
CA VAL A 339 -5.06 10.05 9.17
C VAL A 339 -3.93 9.05 9.38
N GLU A 340 -2.86 9.14 8.60
CA GLU A 340 -1.86 8.08 8.48
C GLU A 340 -0.47 8.54 8.93
N PHE A 341 0.18 7.69 9.76
CA PHE A 341 1.49 7.92 10.36
C PHE A 341 2.38 6.71 10.11
N SER A 342 3.61 6.93 9.62
CA SER A 342 4.64 5.90 9.49
C SER A 342 5.62 5.97 10.64
N HIS A 343 5.99 4.82 11.23
CA HIS A 343 6.93 4.76 12.35
C HIS A 343 7.52 3.35 12.53
N HIS A 344 8.52 3.21 13.41
CA HIS A 344 9.15 1.93 13.74
C HIS A 344 8.70 1.35 15.10
N GLY A 345 7.68 1.92 15.72
CA GLY A 345 7.11 1.47 17.00
C GLY A 345 7.19 2.53 18.12
N GLU A 346 7.77 3.70 17.83
CA GLU A 346 7.90 4.82 18.78
C GLU A 346 6.61 5.64 18.96
N LEU A 347 5.64 5.52 18.05
CA LEU A 347 4.37 6.23 18.12
C LEU A 347 3.30 5.38 18.82
N SER A 348 2.78 5.86 19.94
CA SER A 348 1.63 5.22 20.59
C SER A 348 0.32 5.51 19.83
N VAL A 349 -0.65 4.59 19.92
CA VAL A 349 -1.98 4.79 19.33
C VAL A 349 -2.66 6.04 19.90
N ALA A 350 -2.53 6.29 21.20
CA ALA A 350 -3.11 7.46 21.85
C ALA A 350 -2.51 8.78 21.36
N ASP A 351 -1.18 8.82 21.14
CA ASP A 351 -0.55 9.99 20.53
C ASP A 351 -0.96 10.19 19.08
N ALA A 352 -1.08 9.10 18.31
CA ALA A 352 -1.56 9.16 16.93
C ALA A 352 -2.99 9.72 16.86
N GLU A 353 -3.88 9.31 17.77
CA GLU A 353 -5.26 9.85 17.85
C GLU A 353 -5.25 11.36 18.12
N ARG A 354 -4.42 11.83 19.07
CA ARG A 354 -4.25 13.26 19.37
C ARG A 354 -3.69 14.02 18.17
N TYR A 355 -2.59 13.54 17.57
CA TYR A 355 -1.97 14.16 16.41
C TYR A 355 -2.89 14.20 15.18
N ALA A 356 -3.74 13.19 15.03
CA ALA A 356 -4.72 13.17 13.94
C ALA A 356 -5.69 14.35 14.03
N VAL A 357 -6.18 14.67 15.22
CA VAL A 357 -7.06 15.82 15.44
C VAL A 357 -6.32 17.14 15.19
N GLU A 358 -5.10 17.27 15.71
CA GLU A 358 -4.25 18.45 15.51
C GLU A 358 -3.98 18.71 14.00
N ASP A 359 -3.60 17.66 13.25
CA ASP A 359 -3.31 17.76 11.83
C ASP A 359 -4.56 18.04 10.98
N LEU A 360 -5.72 17.50 11.34
CA LEU A 360 -7.00 17.80 10.67
C LEU A 360 -7.39 19.27 10.80
N VAL A 361 -7.23 19.86 11.98
CA VAL A 361 -7.49 21.28 12.22
C VAL A 361 -6.47 22.14 11.48
N ARG A 362 -5.17 21.85 11.64
CA ARG A 362 -4.07 22.61 11.03
C ARG A 362 -4.13 22.58 9.51
N SER A 363 -4.47 21.43 8.91
CA SER A 363 -4.64 21.30 7.46
C SER A 363 -5.95 21.84 6.93
N ARG A 364 -6.81 22.40 7.78
CA ARG A 364 -8.13 22.96 7.42
C ARG A 364 -9.11 21.92 6.83
N MET A 365 -8.90 20.65 7.13
CA MET A 365 -9.84 19.59 6.75
C MET A 365 -11.11 19.64 7.62
N ILE A 366 -10.97 20.04 8.88
CA ILE A 366 -12.08 20.39 9.81
C ILE A 366 -11.92 21.82 10.34
N HIS A 367 -12.96 22.34 10.98
CA HIS A 367 -12.93 23.70 11.52
C HIS A 367 -12.32 23.74 12.94
N SER A 368 -12.74 22.84 13.79
CA SER A 368 -12.38 22.81 15.21
C SER A 368 -12.24 21.37 15.69
N ALA A 369 -11.43 21.15 16.71
CA ALA A 369 -11.39 19.89 17.45
C ALA A 369 -12.73 19.55 18.12
N ASP A 370 -13.57 20.54 18.41
CA ASP A 370 -14.91 20.34 18.98
C ASP A 370 -15.89 19.64 18.01
N ASP A 371 -15.56 19.60 16.72
CA ASP A 371 -16.35 18.89 15.72
C ASP A 371 -16.11 17.37 15.74
N ILE A 372 -15.07 16.89 16.42
CA ILE A 372 -14.72 15.47 16.47
C ILE A 372 -15.77 14.68 17.23
N LEU A 373 -16.30 13.64 16.60
CA LEU A 373 -17.22 12.67 17.18
C LEU A 373 -16.47 11.50 17.80
N PHE A 374 -15.45 11.03 17.10
CA PHE A 374 -14.54 9.98 17.56
C PHE A 374 -13.21 10.04 16.81
N ALA A 375 -12.16 9.53 17.46
CA ALA A 375 -10.87 9.17 16.84
C ALA A 375 -10.48 7.79 17.35
N ARG A 376 -10.13 6.86 16.44
CA ARG A 376 -9.80 5.46 16.78
C ARG A 376 -8.60 5.01 15.95
N GLY A 377 -7.47 4.83 16.60
CA GLY A 377 -6.24 4.38 15.98
C GLY A 377 -6.20 2.87 15.73
N ARG A 378 -5.53 2.48 14.66
CA ARG A 378 -5.27 1.09 14.26
C ARG A 378 -3.87 1.01 13.69
N GLU A 379 -3.22 -0.15 13.85
CA GLU A 379 -1.88 -0.38 13.34
C GLU A 379 -1.88 -1.45 12.25
N ILE A 380 -1.07 -1.21 11.23
CA ILE A 380 -0.73 -2.19 10.19
C ILE A 380 0.76 -2.51 10.37
N PRO A 381 1.12 -3.64 10.95
CA PRO A 381 2.51 -4.07 11.02
C PRO A 381 3.01 -4.42 9.62
N ASN A 382 4.28 -4.12 9.34
CA ASN A 382 4.89 -4.35 8.02
C ASN A 382 4.14 -3.68 6.87
N ALA A 383 3.58 -2.48 7.10
CA ALA A 383 2.72 -1.80 6.13
C ALA A 383 3.43 -1.51 4.81
N TYR A 384 4.68 -1.09 4.88
CA TYR A 384 5.54 -0.86 3.72
C TYR A 384 6.90 -1.51 3.91
N VAL A 385 7.35 -2.19 2.86
CA VAL A 385 8.69 -2.80 2.76
C VAL A 385 9.70 -1.70 2.45
N LEU A 386 10.80 -1.67 3.16
CA LEU A 386 11.89 -0.72 2.92
C LEU A 386 12.87 -1.31 1.89
N TYR A 387 13.09 -0.55 0.82
CA TYR A 387 14.02 -0.90 -0.26
C TYR A 387 15.39 -0.25 0.00
N ASP A 388 16.10 -0.74 1.01
CA ASP A 388 17.48 -0.34 1.29
C ASP A 388 18.51 -1.22 0.53
N ASP A 389 19.79 -0.98 0.74
CA ASP A 389 20.87 -1.73 0.06
C ASP A 389 20.87 -3.23 0.45
N ALA A 390 20.33 -3.58 1.63
CA ALA A 390 20.25 -4.96 2.07
C ALA A 390 19.11 -5.74 1.41
N TYR A 391 18.08 -5.06 0.92
CA TYR A 391 16.87 -5.68 0.37
C TYR A 391 17.16 -6.64 -0.79
N GLY A 392 17.85 -6.17 -1.82
CA GLY A 392 18.10 -6.96 -3.03
C GLY A 392 18.84 -8.27 -2.75
N PRO A 393 20.02 -8.23 -2.10
CA PRO A 393 20.75 -9.44 -1.73
C PRO A 393 19.96 -10.38 -0.79
N ALA A 394 19.24 -9.82 0.19
CA ALA A 394 18.44 -10.62 1.13
C ALA A 394 17.28 -11.33 0.42
N MET A 395 16.56 -10.62 -0.47
CA MET A 395 15.49 -11.22 -1.27
C MET A 395 16.00 -12.34 -2.19
N ALA A 396 17.15 -12.13 -2.84
CA ALA A 396 17.74 -13.15 -3.72
C ALA A 396 18.05 -14.46 -2.96
N GLU A 397 18.57 -14.35 -1.73
CA GLU A 397 18.90 -15.51 -0.88
C GLU A 397 17.64 -16.25 -0.43
N VAL A 398 16.66 -15.53 0.12
CA VAL A 398 15.40 -16.13 0.58
C VAL A 398 14.63 -16.77 -0.58
N LYS A 399 14.56 -16.08 -1.72
CA LYS A 399 13.85 -16.55 -2.92
C LYS A 399 14.46 -17.86 -3.45
N ARG A 400 15.78 -17.92 -3.56
CA ARG A 400 16.50 -19.14 -4.00
C ARG A 400 16.17 -20.35 -3.11
N PHE A 401 16.14 -20.14 -1.79
CA PHE A 401 15.76 -21.20 -0.85
C PHE A 401 14.31 -21.64 -1.03
N LEU A 402 13.35 -20.70 -1.15
CA LEU A 402 11.93 -21.02 -1.31
C LEU A 402 11.65 -21.75 -2.64
N GLU A 403 12.33 -21.36 -3.71
CA GLU A 403 12.29 -22.05 -5.01
C GLU A 403 12.80 -23.51 -4.88
N HIS A 404 13.92 -23.72 -4.17
CA HIS A 404 14.43 -25.07 -3.88
C HIS A 404 13.45 -25.89 -3.03
N ALA A 405 12.78 -25.26 -2.06
CA ALA A 405 11.79 -25.89 -1.20
C ALA A 405 10.43 -26.13 -1.92
N GLY A 406 10.25 -25.64 -3.14
CA GLY A 406 9.01 -25.74 -3.90
C GLY A 406 7.86 -24.92 -3.30
N ILE A 407 8.17 -23.80 -2.64
CA ILE A 407 7.20 -22.93 -1.99
C ILE A 407 6.99 -21.68 -2.85
N LEU A 408 5.74 -21.41 -3.23
CA LEU A 408 5.36 -20.25 -4.04
C LEU A 408 4.99 -19.07 -3.14
N MET A 409 5.43 -17.88 -3.54
CA MET A 409 5.13 -16.61 -2.89
C MET A 409 4.06 -15.85 -3.69
N ALA A 410 3.05 -15.29 -3.01
CA ALA A 410 2.00 -14.52 -3.63
C ALA A 410 1.65 -13.26 -2.83
N GLY A 411 1.37 -12.16 -3.54
CA GLY A 411 0.93 -10.90 -3.00
C GLY A 411 2.00 -10.11 -2.26
N ARG A 412 1.62 -8.90 -1.83
CA ARG A 412 2.48 -7.89 -1.23
C ARG A 412 3.41 -8.41 -0.12
N TYR A 413 2.85 -9.18 0.81
CA TYR A 413 3.59 -9.69 1.95
C TYR A 413 4.36 -10.97 1.63
N GLY A 414 3.79 -11.86 0.82
CA GLY A 414 4.46 -13.10 0.43
C GLY A 414 5.69 -12.85 -0.44
N LYS A 415 5.59 -11.91 -1.37
CA LYS A 415 6.71 -11.48 -2.23
C LYS A 415 7.58 -10.38 -1.60
N TRP A 416 7.14 -9.81 -0.48
CA TRP A 416 7.81 -8.74 0.23
C TRP A 416 8.11 -7.52 -0.66
N GLU A 417 7.06 -7.04 -1.35
CA GLU A 417 7.17 -5.94 -2.31
C GLU A 417 5.97 -4.98 -2.24
N TYR A 418 6.13 -3.77 -2.79
CA TYR A 418 5.03 -2.84 -2.98
C TYR A 418 4.14 -3.33 -4.12
N ALA A 419 2.90 -3.69 -3.81
CA ALA A 419 1.95 -4.24 -4.75
C ALA A 419 0.55 -3.65 -4.55
N SER A 420 -0.20 -3.50 -5.65
CA SER A 420 -1.62 -3.11 -5.66
C SER A 420 -2.53 -4.31 -5.36
N MET A 421 -3.83 -4.05 -5.21
CA MET A 421 -4.84 -5.11 -5.11
C MET A 421 -4.87 -6.01 -6.35
N GLU A 422 -4.77 -5.40 -7.54
CA GLU A 422 -4.71 -6.17 -8.80
C GLU A 422 -3.45 -7.03 -8.87
N ASP A 423 -2.28 -6.49 -8.51
CA ASP A 423 -1.04 -7.26 -8.48
C ASP A 423 -1.18 -8.50 -7.57
N ALA A 424 -1.83 -8.35 -6.40
CA ALA A 424 -2.07 -9.47 -5.49
C ALA A 424 -2.99 -10.56 -6.11
N ILE A 425 -4.03 -10.16 -6.85
CA ILE A 425 -4.91 -11.07 -7.56
C ILE A 425 -4.13 -11.80 -8.69
N LEU A 426 -3.32 -11.06 -9.45
CA LEU A 426 -2.50 -11.61 -10.54
C LEU A 426 -1.46 -12.61 -10.01
N ASP A 427 -0.85 -12.35 -8.88
CA ASP A 427 0.09 -13.25 -8.22
C ASP A 427 -0.59 -14.57 -7.83
N GLY A 428 -1.76 -14.51 -7.23
CA GLY A 428 -2.54 -15.70 -6.89
C GLY A 428 -2.89 -16.51 -8.13
N ARG A 429 -3.32 -15.86 -9.22
CA ARG A 429 -3.57 -16.51 -10.52
C ARG A 429 -2.30 -17.17 -11.08
N ALA A 430 -1.16 -16.53 -10.98
CA ALA A 430 0.11 -17.09 -11.44
C ALA A 430 0.52 -18.34 -10.65
N CYS A 431 0.41 -18.29 -9.31
CA CYS A 431 0.67 -19.46 -8.45
C CYS A 431 -0.27 -20.64 -8.81
N ALA A 432 -1.55 -20.37 -8.99
CA ALA A 432 -2.51 -21.41 -9.37
C ALA A 432 -2.19 -22.03 -10.75
N ARG A 433 -1.80 -21.21 -11.75
CA ARG A 433 -1.37 -21.71 -13.07
C ARG A 433 -0.15 -22.62 -12.96
N THR A 434 0.86 -22.25 -12.17
CA THR A 434 2.03 -23.11 -11.91
C THR A 434 1.66 -24.44 -11.29
N LEU A 435 0.67 -24.47 -10.39
CA LEU A 435 0.27 -25.69 -9.67
C LEU A 435 -0.74 -26.56 -10.44
N ASN A 436 -1.43 -26.01 -11.41
CA ASN A 436 -2.34 -26.76 -12.26
C ASN A 436 -1.62 -27.60 -13.35
N GLY A 437 -0.35 -27.28 -13.65
CA GLY A 437 0.49 -27.91 -14.70
C GLY A 437 0.38 -27.15 -15.99
#